data_71366fa516cc18906f632e4ecec30d00
#
_entry.id   71366fa516cc18906f632e4ecec30d00
#
_cell.length_a   1.000
_cell.length_b   1.000
_cell.length_c   1.000
_cell.angle_alpha   90.00
_cell.angle_beta   90.00
_cell.angle_gamma   90.00
#
_symmetry.space_group_name_H-M   'P 1'
#
loop_
_entity.id
_entity.type
_entity.pdbx_description
1 polymer ?
#
loop_
_entity_poly.entity_id
_entity_poly.type
_entity_poly.pdbx_seq_one_letter_code
_entity_poly.pdbx_strand_id
1 'polypeptide(L)'
;MWSTDSPIYSSIRHPLGAQLVNSEFLRRYARRLLRDARSDEPSRTLPVLRRIVAARVTPEIRLTELHTVRATLQLKHVLHALARELGFASWESCKHEIDDRPPAMLDRYRLELGMFGDYEQNWFADEQTAVDWQRQNGGYLVRVGRQVVASLA
;
A
#
# COMPACT_ATOMS: atom_id res chain seq x y z
N MET A 1 12.35 -5.78 -12.05
CA MET A 1 11.79 -4.48 -12.47
C MET A 1 10.38 -4.69 -12.96
N TRP A 2 9.48 -3.94 -12.41
CA TRP A 2 8.05 -4.04 -12.75
C TRP A 2 7.84 -3.35 -14.09
N SER A 3 7.38 -4.11 -15.08
CA SER A 3 7.09 -3.52 -16.39
C SER A 3 5.78 -2.75 -16.31
N THR A 4 5.85 -1.45 -16.39
CA THR A 4 4.68 -0.57 -16.46
C THR A 4 4.30 -0.27 -17.91
N ASP A 5 5.04 -0.83 -18.87
CA ASP A 5 4.91 -0.48 -20.28
C ASP A 5 3.97 -1.39 -21.08
N SER A 6 3.29 -2.33 -20.41
CA SER A 6 2.30 -3.17 -21.10
C SER A 6 1.01 -2.39 -21.34
N PRO A 7 0.46 -2.42 -22.56
CA PRO A 7 -0.83 -1.77 -22.83
C PRO A 7 -1.98 -2.25 -21.94
N ILE A 8 -1.89 -3.45 -21.44
CA ILE A 8 -2.88 -4.03 -20.50
C ILE A 8 -2.92 -3.25 -19.19
N TYR A 9 -1.80 -2.73 -18.75
CA TYR A 9 -1.69 -1.95 -17.54
C TYR A 9 -2.45 -0.65 -17.53
N SER A 10 -2.34 0.09 -18.62
CA SER A 10 -3.02 1.39 -18.74
C SER A 10 -4.53 1.22 -18.68
N SER A 11 -5.06 0.07 -19.10
CA SER A 11 -6.49 -0.21 -19.05
C SER A 11 -6.96 -0.66 -17.66
N ILE A 12 -6.06 -1.22 -16.85
CA ILE A 12 -6.38 -1.69 -15.50
C ILE A 12 -6.31 -0.54 -14.48
N ARG A 13 -5.43 0.44 -14.69
CA ARG A 13 -5.25 1.54 -13.76
C ARG A 13 -6.46 2.46 -13.70
N HIS A 14 -6.91 2.73 -12.50
CA HIS A 14 -7.97 3.71 -12.28
C HIS A 14 -7.48 5.11 -12.64
N PRO A 15 -8.21 5.87 -13.48
CA PRO A 15 -7.76 7.19 -13.95
C PRO A 15 -7.40 8.16 -12.83
N LEU A 16 -8.16 8.17 -11.74
CA LEU A 16 -7.89 9.04 -10.59
C LEU A 16 -6.57 8.75 -9.92
N GLY A 17 -6.20 7.48 -9.80
CA GLY A 17 -4.93 7.09 -9.20
C GLY A 17 -3.72 7.50 -10.03
N ALA A 18 -3.87 7.58 -11.35
CA ALA A 18 -2.81 7.95 -12.27
C ALA A 18 -2.56 9.47 -12.32
N GLN A 19 -3.49 10.29 -11.85
CA GLN A 19 -3.41 11.76 -11.92
C GLN A 19 -2.77 12.42 -10.70
N LEU A 20 -2.67 11.69 -9.57
CA LEU A 20 -2.08 12.21 -8.35
C LEU A 20 -0.57 11.96 -8.31
N VAL A 21 0.20 12.96 -7.87
CA VAL A 21 1.59 12.72 -7.49
C VAL A 21 1.65 11.79 -6.27
N ASN A 22 2.75 11.04 -6.15
CA ASN A 22 2.85 9.99 -5.14
C ASN A 22 2.63 10.48 -3.71
N SER A 23 3.23 11.61 -3.34
CA SER A 23 3.07 12.16 -2.00
C SER A 23 1.63 12.56 -1.69
N GLU A 24 0.92 13.11 -2.66
CA GLU A 24 -0.48 13.47 -2.49
C GLU A 24 -1.35 12.23 -2.36
N PHE A 25 -1.10 11.21 -3.17
CA PHE A 25 -1.78 9.92 -3.06
C PHE A 25 -1.60 9.34 -1.66
N LEU A 26 -0.36 9.32 -1.14
CA LEU A 26 -0.08 8.80 0.20
C LEU A 26 -0.80 9.57 1.29
N ARG A 27 -0.87 10.89 1.19
CA ARG A 27 -1.61 11.70 2.17
C ARG A 27 -3.10 11.39 2.18
N ARG A 28 -3.70 11.22 1.01
CA ARG A 28 -5.12 10.85 0.89
C ARG A 28 -5.38 9.45 1.43
N TYR A 29 -4.53 8.51 1.09
CA TYR A 29 -4.60 7.15 1.59
C TYR A 29 -4.43 7.12 3.12
N ALA A 30 -3.46 7.86 3.64
CA ALA A 30 -3.21 7.95 5.08
C ALA A 30 -4.42 8.52 5.84
N ARG A 31 -5.11 9.52 5.29
CA ARG A 31 -6.34 10.05 5.92
C ARG A 31 -7.44 9.01 6.01
N ARG A 32 -7.58 8.18 4.98
CA ARG A 32 -8.53 7.06 5.00
C ARG A 32 -8.16 6.04 6.09
N LEU A 33 -6.88 5.66 6.17
CA LEU A 33 -6.40 4.76 7.21
C LEU A 33 -6.59 5.34 8.60
N LEU A 34 -6.38 6.63 8.78
CA LEU A 34 -6.59 7.28 10.08
C LEU A 34 -8.05 7.22 10.52
N ARG A 35 -9.00 7.43 9.59
CA ARG A 35 -10.43 7.27 9.90
C ARG A 35 -10.73 5.84 10.33
N ASP A 36 -10.17 4.86 9.63
CA ASP A 36 -10.35 3.45 9.99
C ASP A 36 -9.74 3.14 11.35
N ALA A 37 -8.55 3.68 11.65
CA ALA A 37 -7.87 3.50 12.93
C ALA A 37 -8.68 4.04 14.11
N ARG A 38 -9.46 5.08 13.90
CA ARG A 38 -10.29 5.71 14.93
C ARG A 38 -11.72 5.14 15.00
N SER A 39 -12.06 4.22 14.12
CA SER A 39 -13.38 3.58 14.08
C SER A 39 -13.64 2.75 15.33
N ASP A 40 -14.91 2.59 15.68
CA ASP A 40 -15.36 1.67 16.72
C ASP A 40 -15.56 0.24 16.22
N GLU A 41 -15.48 0.03 14.90
CA GLU A 41 -15.61 -1.29 14.30
C GLU A 41 -14.25 -2.00 14.23
N PRO A 42 -14.06 -3.13 14.97
CA PRO A 42 -12.78 -3.83 14.99
C PRO A 42 -12.30 -4.28 13.60
N SER A 43 -13.21 -4.64 12.71
CA SER A 43 -12.87 -5.05 11.35
C SER A 43 -12.20 -3.93 10.53
N ARG A 44 -12.46 -2.68 10.86
CA ARG A 44 -11.82 -1.51 10.24
C ARG A 44 -10.58 -1.06 10.98
N THR A 45 -10.65 -1.05 12.30
CA THR A 45 -9.62 -0.51 13.20
C THR A 45 -8.38 -1.39 13.27
N LEU A 46 -8.56 -2.68 13.54
CA LEU A 46 -7.45 -3.58 13.84
C LEU A 46 -6.44 -3.74 12.70
N PRO A 47 -6.85 -3.85 11.42
CA PRO A 47 -5.88 -3.96 10.33
C PRO A 47 -4.92 -2.77 10.27
N VAL A 48 -5.42 -1.55 10.48
CA VAL A 48 -4.59 -0.34 10.48
C VAL A 48 -3.66 -0.30 11.69
N LEU A 49 -4.19 -0.61 12.88
CA LEU A 49 -3.38 -0.62 14.10
C LEU A 49 -2.25 -1.65 14.04
N ARG A 50 -2.51 -2.83 13.44
CA ARG A 50 -1.47 -3.84 13.20
C ARG A 50 -0.34 -3.31 12.33
N ARG A 51 -0.66 -2.54 11.31
CA ARG A 51 0.34 -1.91 10.42
C ARG A 51 1.19 -0.89 11.18
N ILE A 52 0.58 -0.09 12.03
CA ILE A 52 1.28 0.89 12.85
C ILE A 52 2.23 0.20 13.83
N VAL A 53 1.77 -0.86 14.50
CA VAL A 53 2.60 -1.65 15.40
C VAL A 53 3.77 -2.30 14.64
N ALA A 54 3.49 -2.92 13.50
CA ALA A 54 4.50 -3.58 12.68
C ALA A 54 5.58 -2.61 12.17
N ALA A 55 5.19 -1.38 11.86
CA ALA A 55 6.10 -0.32 11.41
C ALA A 55 6.91 0.30 12.56
N ARG A 56 6.62 -0.07 13.80
CA ARG A 56 7.29 0.46 15.01
C ARG A 56 7.25 1.99 15.10
N VAL A 57 6.14 2.56 14.73
CA VAL A 57 5.91 4.01 14.83
C VAL A 57 5.91 4.45 16.29
N THR A 58 5.31 3.63 17.14
CA THR A 58 5.30 3.79 18.60
C THR A 58 6.07 2.61 19.20
N PRO A 59 7.32 2.81 19.66
CA PRO A 59 8.13 1.72 20.19
C PRO A 59 7.44 1.01 21.37
N GLU A 60 7.55 -0.33 21.39
CA GLU A 60 7.11 -1.16 22.53
C GLU A 60 5.62 -1.12 22.87
N ILE A 61 4.78 -0.48 22.07
CA ILE A 61 3.34 -0.51 22.31
C ILE A 61 2.74 -1.80 21.76
N ARG A 62 1.85 -2.42 22.54
CA ARG A 62 1.09 -3.58 22.11
C ARG A 62 -0.16 -3.16 21.36
N LEU A 63 -0.68 -4.07 20.52
CA LEU A 63 -1.90 -3.81 19.75
C LEU A 63 -3.08 -3.40 20.64
N THR A 64 -3.27 -4.08 21.78
CA THR A 64 -4.35 -3.78 22.72
C THR A 64 -4.20 -2.40 23.37
N GLU A 65 -2.97 -2.00 23.70
CA GLU A 65 -2.68 -0.67 24.24
C GLU A 65 -2.93 0.41 23.19
N LEU A 66 -2.48 0.18 21.96
CA LEU A 66 -2.70 1.12 20.87
C LEU A 66 -4.20 1.28 20.56
N HIS A 67 -4.95 0.18 20.59
CA HIS A 67 -6.40 0.22 20.43
C HIS A 67 -7.08 1.12 21.50
N THR A 68 -6.63 1.03 22.75
CA THR A 68 -7.15 1.84 23.85
C THR A 68 -6.92 3.34 23.63
N VAL A 69 -5.77 3.71 23.04
CA VAL A 69 -5.39 5.11 22.81
C VAL A 69 -5.53 5.54 21.35
N ARG A 70 -6.27 4.79 20.55
CA ARG A 70 -6.38 5.04 19.09
C ARG A 70 -6.86 6.43 18.73
N ALA A 71 -7.66 7.06 19.59
CA ALA A 71 -8.14 8.42 19.36
C ALA A 71 -7.01 9.46 19.39
N THR A 72 -5.86 9.14 19.96
CA THR A 72 -4.69 10.02 20.01
C THR A 72 -3.84 9.95 18.74
N LEU A 73 -4.09 8.97 17.85
CA LEU A 73 -3.37 8.83 16.59
C LEU A 73 -3.62 10.05 15.70
N GLN A 74 -2.55 10.49 15.06
CA GLN A 74 -2.56 11.61 14.14
C GLN A 74 -2.10 11.16 12.76
N LEU A 75 -2.36 11.98 11.76
CA LEU A 75 -1.95 11.71 10.38
C LEU A 75 -0.47 11.40 10.25
N LYS A 76 0.38 12.11 10.99
CA LYS A 76 1.83 11.89 10.99
C LYS A 76 2.23 10.46 11.36
N HIS A 77 1.49 9.83 12.26
CA HIS A 77 1.77 8.45 12.66
C HIS A 77 1.48 7.47 11.53
N VAL A 78 0.38 7.68 10.82
CA VAL A 78 0.01 6.84 9.68
C VAL A 78 0.98 7.05 8.51
N LEU A 79 1.35 8.29 8.21
CA LEU A 79 2.33 8.61 7.17
C LEU A 79 3.69 7.98 7.47
N HIS A 80 4.12 7.99 8.73
CA HIS A 80 5.35 7.33 9.15
C HIS A 80 5.30 5.82 8.94
N ALA A 81 4.16 5.19 9.27
CA ALA A 81 3.95 3.76 9.04
C ALA A 81 4.05 3.43 7.54
N LEU A 82 3.40 4.20 6.68
CA LEU A 82 3.44 4.01 5.24
C LEU A 82 4.86 4.19 4.68
N ALA A 83 5.57 5.21 5.15
CA ALA A 83 6.95 5.43 4.76
C ALA A 83 7.83 4.22 5.09
N ARG A 84 7.67 3.66 6.30
CA ARG A 84 8.38 2.46 6.72
C ARG A 84 8.02 1.23 5.88
N GLU A 85 6.77 1.04 5.54
CA GLU A 85 6.33 -0.03 4.65
C GLU A 85 6.98 0.06 3.26
N LEU A 86 7.24 1.27 2.81
CA LEU A 86 7.89 1.53 1.51
C LEU A 86 9.42 1.49 1.57
N GLY A 87 10.00 1.23 2.76
CA GLY A 87 11.44 1.11 2.93
C GLY A 87 12.16 2.39 3.33
N PHE A 88 11.42 3.46 3.65
CA PHE A 88 12.01 4.70 4.17
C PHE A 88 12.08 4.69 5.69
N ALA A 89 13.05 5.40 6.25
CA ALA A 89 13.22 5.48 7.71
C ALA A 89 12.11 6.32 8.38
N SER A 90 11.60 7.33 7.67
CA SER A 90 10.59 8.25 8.19
C SER A 90 9.76 8.84 7.05
N TRP A 91 8.65 9.51 7.40
CA TRP A 91 7.89 10.28 6.42
C TRP A 91 8.72 11.44 5.84
N GLU A 92 9.55 12.06 6.64
CA GLU A 92 10.41 13.16 6.17
C GLU A 92 11.33 12.72 5.03
N SER A 93 12.00 11.56 5.16
CA SER A 93 12.80 11.01 4.07
C SER A 93 11.94 10.59 2.88
N CYS A 94 10.79 10.00 3.14
CA CYS A 94 9.89 9.52 2.09
C CYS A 94 9.38 10.67 1.22
N LYS A 95 8.86 11.74 1.83
CA LYS A 95 8.24 12.84 1.09
C LYS A 95 9.19 13.58 0.16
N HIS A 96 10.49 13.57 0.46
CA HIS A 96 11.50 14.19 -0.39
C HIS A 96 11.82 13.36 -1.64
N GLU A 97 11.62 12.06 -1.60
CA GLU A 97 12.01 11.14 -2.67
C GLU A 97 10.85 10.52 -3.42
N ILE A 98 9.69 10.36 -2.76
CA ILE A 98 8.61 9.54 -3.31
C ILE A 98 8.04 10.08 -4.62
N ASP A 99 8.03 11.39 -4.82
CA ASP A 99 7.52 12.00 -6.05
C ASP A 99 8.42 11.73 -7.26
N ASP A 100 9.70 11.42 -7.01
CA ASP A 100 10.66 11.05 -8.05
C ASP A 100 10.65 9.53 -8.34
N ARG A 101 9.87 8.76 -7.59
CA ARG A 101 9.74 7.32 -7.78
C ARG A 101 8.62 6.99 -8.75
N PRO A 102 8.69 5.81 -9.42
CA PRO A 102 7.62 5.38 -10.30
C PRO A 102 6.29 5.25 -9.55
N PRO A 103 5.17 5.66 -10.15
CA PRO A 103 3.85 5.49 -9.52
C PRO A 103 3.52 4.04 -9.15
N ALA A 104 4.09 3.07 -9.87
CA ALA A 104 3.92 1.65 -9.60
C ALA A 104 4.36 1.24 -8.19
N MET A 105 5.24 2.01 -7.56
CA MET A 105 5.66 1.76 -6.18
C MET A 105 4.48 1.80 -5.19
N LEU A 106 3.43 2.53 -5.51
CA LEU A 106 2.23 2.66 -4.69
C LEU A 106 1.08 1.74 -5.14
N ASP A 107 1.30 0.91 -6.13
CA ASP A 107 0.25 0.03 -6.67
C ASP A 107 -0.27 -0.97 -5.63
N ARG A 108 0.54 -1.35 -4.64
CA ARG A 108 0.08 -2.18 -3.52
C ARG A 108 -1.10 -1.52 -2.77
N TYR A 109 -1.08 -0.21 -2.62
CA TYR A 109 -2.15 0.54 -1.97
C TYR A 109 -3.36 0.73 -2.88
N ARG A 110 -3.12 0.93 -4.17
CA ARG A 110 -4.18 0.98 -5.17
C ARG A 110 -4.92 -0.35 -5.26
N LEU A 111 -4.20 -1.46 -5.15
CA LEU A 111 -4.80 -2.79 -5.10
C LEU A 111 -5.73 -2.94 -3.90
N GLU A 112 -5.29 -2.54 -2.71
CA GLU A 112 -6.12 -2.57 -1.49
C GLU A 112 -7.38 -1.71 -1.62
N LEU A 113 -7.29 -0.61 -2.37
CA LEU A 113 -8.42 0.29 -2.61
C LEU A 113 -9.36 -0.20 -3.73
N GLY A 114 -9.07 -1.36 -4.33
CA GLY A 114 -9.87 -1.88 -5.44
C GLY A 114 -9.71 -1.12 -6.75
N MET A 115 -8.64 -0.33 -6.89
CA MET A 115 -8.45 0.53 -8.06
C MET A 115 -8.04 -0.22 -9.33
N PHE A 116 -7.73 -1.51 -9.22
CA PHE A 116 -7.47 -2.39 -10.36
C PHE A 116 -8.73 -3.10 -10.87
N GLY A 117 -9.90 -2.85 -10.26
CA GLY A 117 -11.15 -3.49 -10.66
C GLY A 117 -11.29 -4.92 -10.16
N ASP A 118 -12.27 -5.64 -10.74
CA ASP A 118 -12.60 -7.01 -10.33
C ASP A 118 -11.83 -8.06 -11.14
N TYR A 119 -10.57 -7.79 -11.45
CA TYR A 119 -9.73 -8.72 -12.20
C TYR A 119 -9.28 -9.89 -11.33
N GLU A 120 -9.10 -11.05 -11.94
CA GLU A 120 -8.58 -12.23 -11.26
C GLU A 120 -7.19 -11.93 -10.68
N GLN A 121 -7.00 -12.31 -9.43
CA GLN A 121 -5.75 -12.11 -8.69
C GLN A 121 -5.14 -13.45 -8.33
N ASN A 122 -3.87 -13.63 -8.69
CA ASN A 122 -3.09 -14.82 -8.35
C ASN A 122 -1.90 -14.38 -7.47
N TRP A 123 -1.83 -14.94 -6.28
CA TRP A 123 -0.82 -14.58 -5.29
C TRP A 123 0.37 -15.55 -5.30
N PHE A 124 1.56 -14.99 -5.26
CA PHE A 124 2.82 -15.73 -5.25
C PHE A 124 3.65 -15.33 -4.03
N ALA A 125 4.40 -16.29 -3.50
CA ALA A 125 5.25 -16.06 -2.34
C ALA A 125 6.50 -15.22 -2.67
N ASP A 126 6.96 -15.28 -3.93
CA ASP A 126 8.16 -14.58 -4.38
C ASP A 126 8.00 -14.02 -5.79
N GLU A 127 8.89 -13.10 -6.13
CA GLU A 127 8.87 -12.40 -7.41
C GLU A 127 9.21 -13.31 -8.59
N GLN A 128 10.18 -14.22 -8.41
CA GLN A 128 10.63 -15.08 -9.51
C GLN A 128 9.50 -15.98 -10.01
N THR A 129 8.77 -16.60 -9.10
CA THR A 129 7.61 -17.43 -9.44
C THR A 129 6.53 -16.62 -10.17
N ALA A 130 6.27 -15.40 -9.71
CA ALA A 130 5.30 -14.51 -10.33
C ALA A 130 5.72 -14.10 -11.75
N VAL A 131 6.99 -13.78 -11.95
CA VAL A 131 7.53 -13.41 -13.27
C VAL A 131 7.43 -14.58 -14.24
N ASP A 132 7.78 -15.78 -13.80
CA ASP A 132 7.70 -16.98 -14.64
C ASP A 132 6.25 -17.27 -15.05
N TRP A 133 5.31 -17.12 -14.10
CA TRP A 133 3.90 -17.27 -14.36
C TRP A 133 3.38 -16.19 -15.34
N GLN A 134 3.81 -14.95 -15.18
CA GLN A 134 3.45 -13.82 -16.06
C GLN A 134 3.88 -14.06 -17.50
N ARG A 135 5.06 -14.64 -17.72
CA ARG A 135 5.54 -14.96 -19.07
C ARG A 135 4.62 -15.88 -19.82
N GLN A 136 3.93 -16.78 -19.10
CA GLN A 136 3.03 -17.79 -19.68
C GLN A 136 1.59 -17.29 -19.77
N ASN A 137 1.16 -16.47 -18.84
CA ASN A 137 -0.26 -16.11 -18.66
C ASN A 137 -0.56 -14.62 -18.87
N GLY A 138 0.46 -13.80 -18.95
CA GLY A 138 0.28 -12.35 -19.00
C GLY A 138 -0.12 -11.74 -17.64
N GLY A 139 -0.68 -10.57 -17.68
CA GLY A 139 -1.15 -9.88 -16.48
C GLY A 139 -0.17 -8.85 -15.93
N TYR A 140 -0.61 -8.18 -14.87
CA TYR A 140 0.14 -7.13 -14.18
C TYR A 140 0.59 -7.62 -12.81
N LEU A 141 1.87 -7.39 -12.49
CA LEU A 141 2.40 -7.78 -11.19
C LEU A 141 2.42 -6.60 -10.23
N VAL A 142 1.91 -6.83 -9.02
CA VAL A 142 1.95 -5.87 -7.92
C VAL A 142 2.69 -6.50 -6.76
N ARG A 143 3.71 -5.81 -6.27
CA ARG A 143 4.47 -6.27 -5.10
C ARG A 143 3.78 -5.79 -3.82
N VAL A 144 3.48 -6.75 -2.94
CA VAL A 144 2.88 -6.49 -1.63
C VAL A 144 3.78 -7.10 -0.56
N GLY A 145 4.70 -6.30 -0.02
CA GLY A 145 5.72 -6.80 0.90
C GLY A 145 6.64 -7.82 0.22
N ARG A 146 6.67 -9.03 0.74
CA ARG A 146 7.42 -10.16 0.14
C ARG A 146 6.62 -10.93 -0.89
N GLN A 147 5.32 -10.75 -0.89
CA GLN A 147 4.42 -11.43 -1.82
C GLN A 147 4.26 -10.60 -3.10
N VAL A 148 3.80 -11.28 -4.14
CA VAL A 148 3.50 -10.66 -5.42
C VAL A 148 2.15 -11.17 -5.88
N VAL A 149 1.31 -10.26 -6.36
CA VAL A 149 0.03 -10.60 -6.96
C VAL A 149 0.08 -10.32 -8.46
N ALA A 150 -0.39 -11.29 -9.24
CA ALA A 150 -0.63 -11.09 -10.67
C ALA A 150 -2.12 -10.82 -10.90
N SER A 151 -2.44 -9.67 -11.47
CA SER A 151 -3.79 -9.28 -11.81
C SER A 151 -4.01 -9.49 -13.32
N LEU A 152 -4.99 -10.30 -13.67
CA LEU A 152 -5.37 -10.56 -15.06
C LEU A 152 -6.53 -9.65 -15.47
N ALA A 153 -6.39 -9.05 -16.61
CA ALA A 153 -7.47 -8.28 -17.22
C ALA A 153 -8.42 -9.21 -18.00
#